data_b5c32c76ef36462a445690140b67325e
#
_entry.id   b5c32c76ef36462a445690140b67325e
#
_cell.length_a   1.000
_cell.length_b   1.000
_cell.length_c   1.000
_cell.angle_alpha   90.00
_cell.angle_beta   90.00
_cell.angle_gamma   90.00
#
_symmetry.space_group_name_H-M   'P 1'
#
loop_
_entity.id
_entity.type
_entity.pdbx_description
1 polymer ?
#
loop_
_entity_poly.entity_id
_entity_poly.type
_entity_poly.pdbx_seq_one_letter_code
_entity_poly.pdbx_strand_id
1 'polypeptide(L)'
;MYVIYPGRHKGGGGRVLRPGTWQQEQISLAYLSAVATRAGATSASWNVDKDGVDVTLKRNHILVEFQMKCSFAPTLSADGETYAFDLDIQTYNALRHPGRSAAGYLGLVVVPRDLDGWLAHGEESLVMHCSGYYARIQDLPAVAGQESKRIHLPKKQRIDQAGMDDVFAFAHRRLFGSAAEEGMQ
;
A
#
# COMPACT_ATOMS: atom_id res chain seq x y z
N MET A 1 12.90 24.36 5.11
CA MET A 1 11.84 25.29 5.60
C MET A 1 10.78 24.44 6.26
N TYR A 2 10.80 24.34 7.58
CA TYR A 2 9.82 23.55 8.33
C TYR A 2 8.56 24.38 8.52
N VAL A 3 7.43 23.90 7.99
CA VAL A 3 6.13 24.51 8.21
C VAL A 3 5.63 24.03 9.59
N ILE A 4 5.59 24.96 10.55
CA ILE A 4 5.00 24.71 11.88
C ILE A 4 3.49 24.90 11.72
N TYR A 5 2.73 23.82 11.89
CA TYR A 5 1.28 23.89 11.93
C TYR A 5 0.83 24.38 13.32
N PRO A 6 0.06 25.46 13.43
CA PRO A 6 -0.47 25.92 14.69
C PRO A 6 -1.72 25.13 15.11
N GLY A 7 -1.75 24.74 16.38
CA GLY A 7 -2.97 24.74 17.15
C GLY A 7 -3.81 23.47 17.17
N ARG A 8 -3.52 22.63 18.17
CA ARG A 8 -4.56 21.77 18.77
C ARG A 8 -5.72 22.64 19.26
N HIS A 9 -6.89 22.51 18.66
CA HIS A 9 -8.13 22.90 19.29
C HIS A 9 -8.40 21.96 20.48
N LYS A 10 -8.26 22.46 21.71
CA LYS A 10 -8.85 21.87 22.91
C LYS A 10 -10.34 22.21 22.90
N GLY A 11 -11.20 21.25 22.99
CA GLY A 11 -12.58 21.50 23.39
C GLY A 11 -13.58 20.45 22.92
N GLY A 12 -14.16 19.76 23.86
CA GLY A 12 -15.38 18.97 23.73
C GLY A 12 -15.10 17.48 23.58
N GLY A 13 -15.69 16.67 24.50
CA GLY A 13 -15.75 15.21 24.40
C GLY A 13 -16.50 14.75 23.15
N GLY A 14 -15.90 14.94 21.99
CA GLY A 14 -16.40 14.51 20.70
C GLY A 14 -16.41 12.99 20.63
N ARG A 15 -17.53 12.42 20.18
CA ARG A 15 -17.66 11.00 19.87
C ARG A 15 -16.62 10.66 18.80
N VAL A 16 -15.61 9.86 19.15
CA VAL A 16 -14.63 9.33 18.18
C VAL A 16 -15.40 8.55 17.11
N LEU A 17 -15.40 9.05 15.89
CA LEU A 17 -16.04 8.38 14.76
C LEU A 17 -15.11 7.27 14.28
N ARG A 18 -15.52 6.02 14.54
CA ARG A 18 -14.79 4.87 14.00
C ARG A 18 -15.04 4.76 12.51
N PRO A 19 -13.97 4.67 11.70
CA PRO A 19 -14.12 4.53 10.26
C PRO A 19 -14.77 3.20 9.89
N GLY A 20 -15.68 3.23 8.92
CA GLY A 20 -16.24 2.04 8.30
C GLY A 20 -15.22 1.35 7.39
N THR A 21 -15.44 0.07 7.10
CA THR A 21 -14.55 -0.72 6.23
C THR A 21 -14.40 -0.09 4.84
N TRP A 22 -15.49 0.39 4.26
CA TRP A 22 -15.47 1.04 2.95
C TRP A 22 -14.63 2.34 2.94
N GLN A 23 -14.63 3.11 4.05
CA GLN A 23 -13.80 4.32 4.17
C GLN A 23 -12.32 3.97 4.23
N GLN A 24 -11.97 2.90 4.95
CA GLN A 24 -10.61 2.39 5.02
C GLN A 24 -10.12 1.91 3.65
N GLU A 25 -10.98 1.22 2.90
CA GLU A 25 -10.69 0.82 1.52
C GLU A 25 -10.43 2.05 0.65
N GLN A 26 -11.37 2.99 0.59
CA GLN A 26 -11.27 4.16 -0.29
C GLN A 26 -10.07 5.06 0.03
N ILE A 27 -9.73 5.30 1.30
CA ILE A 27 -8.56 6.10 1.66
C ILE A 27 -7.26 5.42 1.26
N SER A 28 -7.19 4.08 1.34
CA SER A 28 -6.01 3.33 0.93
C SER A 28 -5.78 3.40 -0.58
N LEU A 29 -6.84 3.31 -1.36
CA LEU A 29 -6.80 3.45 -2.82
C LEU A 29 -6.42 4.88 -3.24
N ALA A 30 -7.00 5.90 -2.58
CA ALA A 30 -6.68 7.30 -2.83
C ALA A 30 -5.21 7.61 -2.53
N TYR A 31 -4.67 7.09 -1.41
CA TYR A 31 -3.26 7.22 -1.05
C TYR A 31 -2.35 6.62 -2.12
N LEU A 32 -2.60 5.35 -2.49
CA LEU A 32 -1.82 4.66 -3.51
C LEU A 32 -1.87 5.40 -4.85
N SER A 33 -3.06 5.86 -5.26
CA SER A 33 -3.26 6.59 -6.51
C SER A 33 -2.47 7.89 -6.55
N ALA A 34 -2.48 8.67 -5.45
CA ALA A 34 -1.73 9.92 -5.35
C ALA A 34 -0.21 9.70 -5.46
N VAL A 35 0.31 8.68 -4.74
CA VAL A 35 1.74 8.32 -4.79
C VAL A 35 2.12 7.79 -6.17
N ALA A 36 1.32 6.90 -6.76
CA ALA A 36 1.55 6.35 -8.09
C ALA A 36 1.59 7.45 -9.17
N THR A 37 0.64 8.39 -9.13
CA THR A 37 0.60 9.53 -10.05
C THR A 37 1.88 10.36 -9.97
N ARG A 38 2.32 10.70 -8.75
CA ARG A 38 3.59 11.41 -8.55
C ARG A 38 4.79 10.63 -9.09
N ALA A 39 4.77 9.30 -8.97
CA ALA A 39 5.82 8.41 -9.47
C ALA A 39 5.74 8.16 -10.99
N GLY A 40 4.85 8.83 -11.71
CA GLY A 40 4.67 8.67 -13.16
C GLY A 40 3.98 7.36 -13.55
N ALA A 41 3.25 6.73 -12.64
CA ALA A 41 2.46 5.55 -12.90
C ALA A 41 0.97 5.87 -13.03
N THR A 42 0.27 5.17 -13.91
CA THR A 42 -1.18 5.18 -13.99
C THR A 42 -1.76 4.03 -13.18
N SER A 43 -2.99 4.18 -12.69
CA SER A 43 -3.71 3.16 -11.91
C SER A 43 -4.98 2.72 -12.63
N ALA A 44 -5.33 1.44 -12.48
CA ALA A 44 -6.58 0.86 -12.94
C ALA A 44 -7.11 -0.11 -11.88
N SER A 45 -8.43 -0.18 -11.73
CA SER A 45 -9.13 -1.16 -10.90
C SER A 45 -9.97 -2.08 -11.78
N TRP A 46 -10.18 -3.30 -11.32
CA TRP A 46 -11.00 -4.29 -12.03
C TRP A 46 -12.45 -4.24 -11.53
N ASN A 47 -13.42 -4.29 -12.43
CA ASN A 47 -14.83 -4.33 -12.05
C ASN A 47 -15.21 -5.62 -11.28
N VAL A 48 -14.48 -6.70 -11.56
CA VAL A 48 -14.62 -7.98 -10.86
C VAL A 48 -13.21 -8.48 -10.55
N ASP A 49 -12.87 -8.51 -9.28
CA ASP A 49 -11.62 -9.09 -8.80
C ASP A 49 -11.82 -10.57 -8.47
N LYS A 50 -11.10 -11.45 -9.17
CA LYS A 50 -11.02 -12.88 -8.89
C LYS A 50 -9.66 -13.31 -8.35
N ASP A 51 -8.67 -12.41 -8.43
CA ASP A 51 -7.26 -12.71 -8.20
C ASP A 51 -6.70 -11.98 -6.97
N GLY A 52 -7.57 -11.34 -6.16
CA GLY A 52 -7.19 -10.61 -4.95
C GLY A 52 -6.37 -9.34 -5.26
N VAL A 53 -6.78 -8.58 -6.30
CA VAL A 53 -6.11 -7.35 -6.75
C VAL A 53 -7.06 -6.18 -6.69
N ASP A 54 -6.77 -5.19 -5.84
CA ASP A 54 -7.55 -3.96 -5.80
C ASP A 54 -7.13 -2.96 -6.89
N VAL A 55 -5.82 -2.89 -7.18
CA VAL A 55 -5.25 -1.92 -8.12
C VAL A 55 -4.11 -2.52 -8.92
N THR A 56 -4.16 -2.29 -10.24
CA THR A 56 -3.02 -2.48 -11.14
C THR A 56 -2.39 -1.13 -11.44
N LEU A 57 -1.09 -1.01 -11.21
CA LEU A 57 -0.29 0.17 -11.59
C LEU A 57 0.51 -0.14 -12.85
N LYS A 58 0.62 0.87 -13.73
CA LYS A 58 1.41 0.79 -14.97
C LYS A 58 2.37 1.97 -15.08
N ARG A 59 3.66 1.67 -15.31
CA ARG A 59 4.71 2.65 -15.62
C ARG A 59 5.64 2.07 -16.68
N ASN A 60 5.90 2.81 -17.76
CA ASN A 60 6.81 2.39 -18.85
C ASN A 60 6.53 0.96 -19.36
N HIS A 61 5.25 0.64 -19.61
CA HIS A 61 4.75 -0.66 -20.05
C HIS A 61 4.85 -1.80 -19.01
N ILE A 62 5.44 -1.56 -17.84
CA ILE A 62 5.53 -2.53 -16.74
C ILE A 62 4.27 -2.44 -15.89
N LEU A 63 3.74 -3.61 -15.51
CA LEU A 63 2.59 -3.74 -14.63
C LEU A 63 3.02 -4.29 -13.26
N VAL A 64 2.42 -3.76 -12.20
CA VAL A 64 2.48 -4.29 -10.84
C VAL A 64 1.08 -4.26 -10.24
N GLU A 65 0.80 -5.17 -9.32
CA GLU A 65 -0.53 -5.34 -8.76
C GLU A 65 -0.49 -5.29 -7.24
N PHE A 66 -1.42 -4.53 -6.67
CA PHE A 66 -1.55 -4.35 -5.24
C PHE A 66 -2.89 -4.85 -4.72
N GLN A 67 -2.84 -5.64 -3.65
CA GLN A 67 -3.93 -5.79 -2.71
C GLN A 67 -3.74 -4.77 -1.60
N MET A 68 -4.70 -3.86 -1.43
CA MET A 68 -4.61 -2.79 -0.45
C MET A 68 -5.37 -3.17 0.83
N LYS A 69 -4.76 -2.86 1.96
CA LYS A 69 -5.38 -2.96 3.29
C LYS A 69 -5.18 -1.64 4.02
N CYS A 70 -6.09 -1.35 4.94
CA CYS A 70 -6.00 -0.15 5.78
C CYS A 70 -6.26 -0.51 7.24
N SER A 71 -5.53 0.11 8.15
CA SER A 71 -5.73 -0.09 9.58
C SER A 71 -5.46 1.18 10.37
N PHE A 72 -6.30 1.44 11.38
CA PHE A 72 -6.07 2.45 12.40
C PHE A 72 -5.45 1.88 13.69
N ALA A 73 -5.23 0.58 13.75
CA ALA A 73 -4.60 -0.13 14.86
C ALA A 73 -3.79 -1.33 14.35
N PRO A 74 -2.76 -1.09 13.50
CA PRO A 74 -1.97 -2.19 12.95
C PRO A 74 -1.15 -2.86 14.04
N THR A 75 -0.95 -4.18 13.90
CA THR A 75 -0.04 -4.91 14.76
C THR A 75 1.40 -4.48 14.45
N LEU A 76 2.15 -4.15 15.49
CA LEU A 76 3.55 -3.73 15.39
C LEU A 76 4.45 -4.76 16.07
N SER A 77 5.60 -5.04 15.47
CA SER A 77 6.66 -5.88 16.09
C SER A 77 7.21 -5.23 17.37
N ALA A 78 7.84 -6.03 18.22
CA ALA A 78 8.35 -5.57 19.51
C ALA A 78 9.43 -4.48 19.38
N ASP A 79 10.21 -4.50 18.30
CA ASP A 79 11.23 -3.48 17.97
C ASP A 79 10.62 -2.20 17.37
N GLY A 80 9.32 -2.21 17.05
CA GLY A 80 8.65 -1.06 16.45
C GLY A 80 8.93 -0.85 14.96
N GLU A 81 9.67 -1.72 14.29
CA GLU A 81 10.16 -1.51 12.91
C GLU A 81 9.36 -2.23 11.83
N THR A 82 8.45 -3.12 12.21
CA THR A 82 7.71 -3.95 11.26
C THR A 82 6.23 -4.04 11.63
N TYR A 83 5.36 -3.75 10.68
CA TYR A 83 3.95 -4.08 10.81
C TYR A 83 3.69 -5.54 10.42
N ALA A 84 2.68 -6.14 11.05
CA ALA A 84 2.19 -7.47 10.69
C ALA A 84 0.72 -7.40 10.29
N PHE A 85 0.37 -8.10 9.23
CA PHE A 85 -0.99 -8.24 8.73
C PHE A 85 -1.28 -9.71 8.39
N ASP A 86 -2.40 -10.24 8.90
CA ASP A 86 -2.83 -11.59 8.60
C ASP A 86 -3.69 -11.56 7.32
N LEU A 87 -3.06 -11.93 6.20
CA LEU A 87 -3.69 -11.99 4.88
C LEU A 87 -4.40 -13.34 4.71
N ASP A 88 -5.63 -13.35 4.23
CA ASP A 88 -6.34 -14.59 3.95
C ASP A 88 -5.57 -15.43 2.92
N ILE A 89 -5.70 -16.76 3.04
CA ILE A 89 -4.86 -17.69 2.28
C ILE A 89 -5.17 -17.68 0.78
N GLN A 90 -6.39 -17.37 0.38
CA GLN A 90 -6.78 -17.32 -1.03
C GLN A 90 -6.09 -16.13 -1.70
N THR A 91 -6.21 -14.94 -1.12
CA THR A 91 -5.52 -13.73 -1.58
C THR A 91 -4.00 -13.91 -1.57
N TYR A 92 -3.45 -14.51 -0.51
CA TYR A 92 -2.01 -14.80 -0.44
C TYR A 92 -1.57 -15.70 -1.62
N ASN A 93 -2.28 -16.81 -1.86
CA ASN A 93 -1.93 -17.75 -2.92
C ASN A 93 -2.14 -17.16 -4.32
N ALA A 94 -3.14 -16.29 -4.51
CA ALA A 94 -3.34 -15.57 -5.74
C ALA A 94 -2.16 -14.60 -6.01
N LEU A 95 -1.79 -13.75 -5.04
CA LEU A 95 -0.71 -12.76 -5.18
C LEU A 95 0.68 -13.39 -5.35
N ARG A 96 0.94 -14.53 -4.72
CA ARG A 96 2.25 -15.20 -4.79
C ARG A 96 2.45 -16.05 -6.05
N HIS A 97 1.39 -16.32 -6.80
CA HIS A 97 1.41 -17.32 -7.87
C HIS A 97 2.53 -17.01 -8.88
N PRO A 98 3.44 -17.98 -9.19
CA PRO A 98 4.60 -17.71 -10.02
C PRO A 98 4.25 -17.39 -11.48
N GLY A 99 3.08 -17.84 -11.96
CA GLY A 99 2.56 -17.61 -13.31
C GLY A 99 1.92 -16.23 -13.52
N ARG A 100 1.96 -15.32 -12.52
CA ARG A 100 1.43 -13.96 -12.71
C ARG A 100 2.28 -13.17 -13.70
N SER A 101 1.62 -12.44 -14.60
CA SER A 101 2.28 -11.51 -15.52
C SER A 101 2.76 -10.24 -14.80
N ALA A 102 2.00 -9.77 -13.81
CA ALA A 102 2.35 -8.63 -12.97
C ALA A 102 2.77 -9.08 -11.57
N ALA A 103 3.79 -8.46 -11.00
CA ALA A 103 4.25 -8.79 -9.65
C ALA A 103 3.22 -8.38 -8.60
N GLY A 104 2.91 -9.29 -7.66
CA GLY A 104 1.89 -9.12 -6.62
C GLY A 104 2.46 -8.57 -5.31
N TYR A 105 1.82 -7.52 -4.78
CA TYR A 105 2.19 -6.84 -3.55
C TYR A 105 1.00 -6.72 -2.59
N LEU A 106 1.28 -6.78 -1.30
CA LEU A 106 0.39 -6.32 -0.25
C LEU A 106 0.77 -4.88 0.11
N GLY A 107 -0.20 -3.96 0.06
CA GLY A 107 -0.07 -2.60 0.58
C GLY A 107 -0.87 -2.44 1.88
N LEU A 108 -0.28 -1.85 2.90
CA LEU A 108 -0.94 -1.49 4.17
C LEU A 108 -0.85 0.02 4.38
N VAL A 109 -2.01 0.68 4.41
CA VAL A 109 -2.11 2.09 4.80
C VAL A 109 -2.51 2.19 6.26
N VAL A 110 -1.72 2.92 7.03
CA VAL A 110 -1.96 3.20 8.45
C VAL A 110 -2.54 4.59 8.57
N VAL A 111 -3.70 4.71 9.22
CA VAL A 111 -4.45 5.95 9.41
C VAL A 111 -4.64 6.26 10.89
N PRO A 112 -4.94 7.51 11.27
CA PRO A 112 -5.39 7.84 12.62
C PRO A 112 -6.65 7.07 13.01
N ARG A 113 -6.83 6.83 14.31
CA ARG A 113 -8.02 6.12 14.84
C ARG A 113 -9.31 6.90 14.61
N ASP A 114 -9.23 8.21 14.68
CA ASP A 114 -10.36 9.11 14.48
C ASP A 114 -10.46 9.50 13.01
N LEU A 115 -11.62 9.30 12.43
CA LEU A 115 -11.91 9.64 11.03
C LEU A 115 -11.66 11.11 10.72
N ASP A 116 -12.00 12.01 11.62
CA ASP A 116 -11.79 13.45 11.47
C ASP A 116 -10.31 13.84 11.38
N GLY A 117 -9.44 12.97 11.88
CA GLY A 117 -7.98 13.14 11.80
C GLY A 117 -7.35 12.68 10.49
N TRP A 118 -8.11 12.12 9.54
CA TRP A 118 -7.53 11.57 8.31
C TRP A 118 -7.11 12.62 7.30
N LEU A 119 -7.88 13.71 7.23
CA LEU A 119 -7.67 14.77 6.26
C LEU A 119 -7.62 16.13 6.97
N ALA A 120 -6.68 16.96 6.58
CA ALA A 120 -6.64 18.37 6.99
C ALA A 120 -6.70 19.26 5.74
N HIS A 121 -7.68 20.16 5.73
CA HIS A 121 -7.86 21.15 4.67
C HIS A 121 -7.21 22.46 5.08
N GLY A 122 -6.26 22.95 4.29
CA GLY A 122 -5.76 24.32 4.32
C GLY A 122 -6.34 25.14 3.18
N GLU A 123 -6.02 26.43 3.12
CA GLU A 123 -6.47 27.31 2.02
C GLU A 123 -5.93 26.83 0.65
N GLU A 124 -4.70 26.31 0.62
CA GLU A 124 -4.02 25.92 -0.61
C GLU A 124 -3.63 24.44 -0.66
N SER A 125 -4.07 23.64 0.33
CA SER A 125 -3.62 22.25 0.45
C SER A 125 -4.63 21.31 1.08
N LEU A 126 -4.57 20.05 0.67
CA LEU A 126 -5.16 18.93 1.35
C LEU A 126 -4.06 18.01 1.84
N VAL A 127 -3.99 17.77 3.16
CA VAL A 127 -3.03 16.84 3.77
C VAL A 127 -3.74 15.57 4.17
N MET A 128 -3.21 14.44 3.71
CA MET A 128 -3.62 13.10 4.16
C MET A 128 -2.71 12.64 5.31
N HIS A 129 -3.28 12.46 6.49
CA HIS A 129 -2.56 11.96 7.67
C HIS A 129 -2.52 10.44 7.68
N CYS A 130 -1.81 9.87 6.73
CA CYS A 130 -1.62 8.43 6.62
C CYS A 130 -0.22 8.09 6.11
N SER A 131 0.17 6.84 6.30
CA SER A 131 1.44 6.31 5.79
C SER A 131 1.20 4.93 5.20
N GLY A 132 1.76 4.67 4.02
CA GLY A 132 1.65 3.39 3.34
C GLY A 132 2.95 2.59 3.39
N TYR A 133 2.81 1.28 3.50
CA TYR A 133 3.90 0.30 3.51
C TYR A 133 3.56 -0.84 2.59
N TYR A 134 4.57 -1.50 2.04
CA TYR A 134 4.33 -2.64 1.16
C TYR A 134 5.17 -3.85 1.53
N ALA A 135 4.67 -5.02 1.13
CA ALA A 135 5.45 -6.26 1.10
C ALA A 135 5.25 -6.93 -0.25
N ARG A 136 6.32 -7.42 -0.83
CA ARG A 136 6.26 -8.26 -2.02
C ARG A 136 5.75 -9.63 -1.63
N ILE A 137 4.65 -10.07 -2.24
CA ILE A 137 4.08 -11.41 -2.05
C ILE A 137 4.50 -12.35 -3.20
N GLN A 138 4.77 -11.78 -4.36
CA GLN A 138 5.24 -12.54 -5.52
C GLN A 138 6.40 -13.46 -5.16
N ASP A 139 6.33 -14.71 -5.61
CA ASP A 139 7.34 -15.75 -5.46
C ASP A 139 7.60 -16.24 -4.01
N LEU A 140 6.78 -15.83 -3.03
CA LEU A 140 6.83 -16.42 -1.70
C LEU A 140 6.37 -17.90 -1.72
N PRO A 141 6.83 -18.73 -0.77
CA PRO A 141 6.51 -20.15 -0.74
C PRO A 141 5.01 -20.40 -0.56
N ALA A 142 4.52 -21.52 -1.10
CA ALA A 142 3.15 -21.96 -0.86
C ALA A 142 2.96 -22.30 0.63
N VAL A 143 1.75 -22.04 1.12
CA VAL A 143 1.33 -22.40 2.47
C VAL A 143 0.09 -23.26 2.37
N ALA A 144 0.05 -24.39 3.07
CA ALA A 144 -1.08 -25.30 3.14
C ALA A 144 -1.58 -25.45 4.58
N GLY A 145 -2.87 -25.78 4.75
CA GLY A 145 -3.44 -26.07 6.06
C GLY A 145 -3.63 -24.89 7.00
N GLN A 146 -3.65 -23.66 6.45
CA GLN A 146 -3.89 -22.43 7.21
C GLN A 146 -5.00 -21.61 6.55
N GLU A 147 -5.76 -20.86 7.33
CA GLU A 147 -6.79 -19.91 6.82
C GLU A 147 -6.19 -18.57 6.44
N SER A 148 -5.08 -18.20 7.05
CA SER A 148 -4.37 -16.94 6.77
C SER A 148 -2.86 -17.11 6.84
N LYS A 149 -2.14 -16.16 6.24
CA LYS A 149 -0.68 -16.03 6.31
C LYS A 149 -0.30 -14.67 6.89
N ARG A 150 0.49 -14.69 7.97
CA ARG A 150 1.06 -13.44 8.52
C ARG A 150 2.12 -12.91 7.58
N ILE A 151 1.90 -11.68 7.13
CA ILE A 151 2.82 -10.92 6.28
C ILE A 151 3.46 -9.82 7.11
N HIS A 152 4.76 -9.69 6.98
CA HIS A 152 5.56 -8.65 7.61
C HIS A 152 5.82 -7.53 6.62
N LEU A 153 5.49 -6.29 7.02
CA LEU A 153 5.68 -5.06 6.24
C LEU A 153 6.68 -4.17 6.97
N PRO A 154 7.97 -4.22 6.62
CA PRO A 154 8.98 -3.36 7.25
C PRO A 154 8.68 -1.88 7.01
N LYS A 155 8.82 -1.03 8.02
CA LYS A 155 8.59 0.42 7.91
C LYS A 155 9.50 1.12 6.91
N LYS A 156 10.64 0.53 6.59
CA LYS A 156 11.53 1.00 5.52
C LYS A 156 10.96 0.78 4.11
N GLN A 157 10.05 -0.18 3.92
CA GLN A 157 9.37 -0.43 2.65
C GLN A 157 8.12 0.46 2.57
N ARG A 158 8.33 1.76 2.35
CA ARG A 158 7.25 2.75 2.26
C ARG A 158 6.65 2.79 0.87
N ILE A 159 5.35 3.02 0.80
CA ILE A 159 4.67 3.41 -0.43
C ILE A 159 4.89 4.93 -0.60
N ASP A 160 6.03 5.28 -1.18
CA ASP A 160 6.45 6.63 -1.55
C ASP A 160 7.19 6.58 -2.90
N GLN A 161 7.83 7.67 -3.32
CA GLN A 161 8.56 7.72 -4.60
C GLN A 161 9.61 6.61 -4.69
N ALA A 162 10.47 6.48 -3.67
CA ALA A 162 11.54 5.48 -3.67
C ALA A 162 10.97 4.04 -3.66
N GLY A 163 9.93 3.80 -2.86
CA GLY A 163 9.25 2.51 -2.84
C GLY A 163 8.59 2.16 -4.19
N MET A 164 8.02 3.13 -4.90
CA MET A 164 7.51 2.90 -6.25
C MET A 164 8.63 2.56 -7.23
N ASP A 165 9.77 3.21 -7.13
CA ASP A 165 10.93 2.90 -7.98
C ASP A 165 11.43 1.48 -7.73
N ASP A 166 11.52 1.03 -6.47
CA ASP A 166 11.89 -0.34 -6.10
C ASP A 166 10.88 -1.37 -6.63
N VAL A 167 9.59 -1.09 -6.51
CA VAL A 167 8.50 -1.97 -6.97
C VAL A 167 8.58 -2.18 -8.48
N PHE A 168 8.74 -1.11 -9.26
CA PHE A 168 8.82 -1.21 -10.71
C PHE A 168 10.17 -1.77 -11.19
N ALA A 169 11.27 -1.46 -10.53
CA ALA A 169 12.58 -2.06 -10.83
C ALA A 169 12.57 -3.58 -10.62
N PHE A 170 11.95 -4.07 -9.54
CA PHE A 170 11.76 -5.51 -9.35
C PHE A 170 10.93 -6.14 -10.47
N ALA A 171 9.78 -5.53 -10.83
CA ALA A 171 8.91 -6.05 -11.88
C ALA A 171 9.63 -6.08 -13.24
N HIS A 172 10.43 -5.06 -13.55
CA HIS A 172 11.26 -5.01 -14.76
C HIS A 172 12.30 -6.16 -14.79
N ARG A 173 13.07 -6.32 -13.70
CA ARG A 173 14.07 -7.42 -13.62
C ARG A 173 13.42 -8.80 -13.74
N ARG A 174 12.22 -8.98 -13.19
CA ARG A 174 11.49 -10.24 -13.27
C ARG A 174 11.10 -10.59 -14.72
N LEU A 175 10.73 -9.59 -15.53
CA LEU A 175 10.31 -9.78 -16.92
C LEU A 175 11.50 -9.92 -17.89
N PHE A 176 12.55 -9.15 -17.68
CA PHE A 176 13.65 -9.00 -18.67
C PHE A 176 15.01 -9.49 -18.16
N GLY A 177 15.11 -9.89 -16.90
CA GLY A 177 16.40 -10.22 -16.27
C GLY A 177 17.22 -8.98 -15.88
N SER A 178 18.35 -9.21 -15.22
CA SER A 178 19.23 -8.13 -14.73
C SER A 178 20.02 -7.41 -15.85
N ALA A 179 20.09 -7.95 -17.06
CA ALA A 179 20.89 -7.41 -18.17
C ALA A 179 20.24 -6.23 -18.91
N ALA A 180 18.99 -5.87 -18.61
CA ALA A 180 18.23 -4.87 -19.35
C ALA A 180 18.33 -3.42 -18.78
N GLU A 181 19.11 -3.19 -17.72
CA GLU A 181 19.27 -1.86 -17.12
C GLU A 181 20.21 -0.93 -17.90
N GLU A 182 21.04 -1.46 -18.81
CA GLU A 182 22.03 -0.67 -19.55
C GLU A 182 21.51 0.04 -20.81
N GLY A 183 20.27 -0.21 -21.20
CA GLY A 183 19.69 0.27 -22.46
C GLY A 183 18.67 1.42 -22.36
N MET A 184 18.39 1.97 -21.17
CA MET A 184 17.36 2.97 -20.94
C MET A 184 17.93 4.25 -20.32
N GLN A 185 18.84 4.90 -21.05
CA GLN A 185 19.22 6.30 -20.82
C GLN A 185 18.63 7.18 -21.92
#